data_617ccedb92f5c77ef86f7dc0fae5b83a
#
_entry.id   617ccedb92f5c77ef86f7dc0fae5b83a
#
_cell.length_a   1.000
_cell.length_b   1.000
_cell.length_c   1.000
_cell.angle_alpha   90.00
_cell.angle_beta   90.00
_cell.angle_gamma   90.00
#
_symmetry.space_group_name_H-M   'P 1'
#
loop_
_entity.id
_entity.type
_entity.pdbx_description
1 polymer ?
#
loop_
_entity_poly.entity_id
_entity_poly.type
_entity_poly.pdbx_seq_one_letter_code
_entity_poly.pdbx_strand_id
1 'polypeptide(L)'
;MAKYIISIDQSTQGTKALLFDETGSIMRRTDRPHRQIINEKGWVSHDPEEIYSNVLEVVKELLEGVEKEYVVGLGISNQRETSLAWNRVTGKPYGNAVVWQCARAVDICARVEKAGAAELIRQKTGMNLSPYFPASKIAWLLENEEGAKAAAERHEICHGTIDSWLVYKLTGGKEYRTDYSNASRTQLFNIFDLKWDEEICGLFGIDPANMAEVTDSDACFGETDFEGLLPHKIPIHGVLGDSHGSLFGQGCLQPGMIKSTYGTGSSIMMNIGEKPILSTHGVVTSLAWKIGGKVNYVLEGNLNYTGAVITWLKDDLQIISSPGETGRLAKEAIQEDSLYLVPAFSGLGAPYWDSEARASVVGMSRTTRKAEFVRAALECIAYQITDVVQAM
;
A
#
# COMPACT_ATOMS: atom_id res chain seq x y z
N MET A 1 19.51 6.68 -30.27
CA MET A 1 18.15 6.21 -30.57
C MET A 1 17.34 6.46 -29.32
N ALA A 2 16.16 7.07 -29.44
CA ALA A 2 15.29 7.29 -28.28
C ALA A 2 15.00 5.95 -27.59
N LYS A 3 14.99 5.94 -26.25
CA LYS A 3 14.58 4.78 -25.46
C LYS A 3 13.43 5.20 -24.55
N TYR A 4 12.43 4.33 -24.44
CA TYR A 4 11.28 4.59 -23.59
C TYR A 4 11.18 3.54 -22.50
N ILE A 5 10.74 3.98 -21.32
CA ILE A 5 10.43 3.12 -20.18
C ILE A 5 8.96 3.33 -19.81
N ILE A 6 8.25 2.24 -19.60
CA ILE A 6 6.89 2.26 -19.08
C ILE A 6 6.96 2.13 -17.55
N SER A 7 6.19 2.93 -16.83
CA SER A 7 5.93 2.74 -15.41
C SER A 7 4.44 2.53 -15.18
N ILE A 8 4.09 1.50 -14.42
CA ILE A 8 2.72 1.22 -13.98
C ILE A 8 2.62 1.57 -12.51
N ASP A 9 1.62 2.38 -12.15
CA ASP A 9 1.18 2.63 -10.77
C ASP A 9 -0.22 2.04 -10.59
N GLN A 10 -0.28 0.87 -9.97
CA GLN A 10 -1.54 0.20 -9.65
C GLN A 10 -1.98 0.57 -8.24
N SER A 11 -2.83 1.57 -8.10
CA SER A 11 -3.32 2.10 -6.83
C SER A 11 -4.67 1.50 -6.42
N THR A 12 -5.15 1.85 -5.21
CA THR A 12 -6.46 1.41 -4.70
C THR A 12 -7.65 1.86 -5.56
N GLN A 13 -7.53 2.99 -6.24
CA GLN A 13 -8.65 3.57 -7.02
C GLN A 13 -8.54 3.35 -8.53
N GLY A 14 -7.38 2.91 -9.01
CA GLY A 14 -7.19 2.73 -10.45
C GLY A 14 -5.74 2.38 -10.81
N THR A 15 -5.54 2.19 -12.09
CA THR A 15 -4.23 1.91 -12.70
C THR A 15 -3.82 3.10 -13.54
N LYS A 16 -2.57 3.53 -13.41
CA LYS A 16 -1.94 4.56 -14.23
C LYS A 16 -0.75 3.95 -14.98
N ALA A 17 -0.52 4.41 -16.20
CA ALA A 17 0.69 4.13 -16.94
C ALA A 17 1.34 5.45 -17.38
N LEU A 18 2.65 5.51 -17.25
CA LEU A 18 3.46 6.64 -17.67
C LEU A 18 4.55 6.15 -18.65
N LEU A 19 4.80 6.95 -19.67
CA LEU A 19 5.89 6.74 -20.61
C LEU A 19 6.98 7.78 -20.34
N PHE A 20 8.19 7.31 -20.09
CA PHE A 20 9.36 8.15 -19.88
C PHE A 20 10.31 8.03 -21.05
N ASP A 21 10.98 9.13 -21.39
CA ASP A 21 12.13 9.13 -22.29
C ASP A 21 13.44 8.82 -21.54
N GLU A 22 14.54 8.77 -22.28
CA GLU A 22 15.89 8.49 -21.74
C GLU A 22 16.41 9.55 -20.77
N THR A 23 15.78 10.73 -20.71
CA THR A 23 16.11 11.80 -19.74
C THR A 23 15.32 11.71 -18.45
N GLY A 24 14.33 10.79 -18.38
CA GLY A 24 13.39 10.66 -17.27
C GLY A 24 12.21 11.64 -17.34
N SER A 25 12.02 12.28 -18.49
CA SER A 25 10.87 13.18 -18.71
C SER A 25 9.62 12.38 -19.05
N ILE A 26 8.47 12.77 -18.46
CA ILE A 26 7.19 12.15 -18.77
C ILE A 26 6.72 12.62 -20.14
N MET A 27 6.64 11.66 -21.08
CA MET A 27 6.15 11.89 -22.44
C MET A 27 4.63 11.79 -22.53
N ARG A 28 4.06 10.84 -21.80
CA ARG A 28 2.62 10.56 -21.81
C ARG A 28 2.18 9.92 -20.49
N ARG A 29 0.92 10.11 -20.14
CA ARG A 29 0.24 9.46 -19.03
C ARG A 29 -1.16 9.04 -19.46
N THR A 30 -1.57 7.86 -19.01
CA THR A 30 -2.93 7.33 -19.13
C THR A 30 -3.37 6.80 -17.77
N ASP A 31 -4.66 6.84 -17.48
CA ASP A 31 -5.20 6.31 -16.23
C ASP A 31 -6.60 5.75 -16.40
N ARG A 32 -6.93 4.72 -15.64
CA ARG A 32 -8.22 4.07 -15.64
C ARG A 32 -8.62 3.66 -14.22
N PRO A 33 -9.80 4.07 -13.75
CA PRO A 33 -10.32 3.61 -12.47
C PRO A 33 -10.75 2.15 -12.54
N HIS A 34 -10.80 1.47 -11.39
CA HIS A 34 -11.46 0.18 -11.23
C HIS A 34 -12.47 0.24 -10.09
N ARG A 35 -13.39 -0.73 -10.09
CA ARG A 35 -14.48 -0.74 -9.12
C ARG A 35 -13.99 -1.21 -7.75
N GLN A 36 -14.47 -0.53 -6.72
CA GLN A 36 -14.46 -1.09 -5.37
C GLN A 36 -15.76 -1.87 -5.16
N ILE A 37 -15.64 -3.16 -4.88
CA ILE A 37 -16.78 -4.04 -4.60
C ILE A 37 -16.98 -4.02 -3.09
N ILE A 38 -18.07 -3.38 -2.65
CA ILE A 38 -18.41 -3.27 -1.23
C ILE A 38 -19.73 -4.04 -1.02
N ASN A 39 -19.70 -5.04 -0.12
CA ASN A 39 -20.90 -5.81 0.19
C ASN A 39 -21.66 -5.25 1.43
N GLU A 40 -22.80 -5.84 1.76
CA GLU A 40 -23.65 -5.44 2.89
C GLU A 40 -22.94 -5.49 4.26
N LYS A 41 -21.87 -6.28 4.39
CA LYS A 41 -21.04 -6.34 5.60
C LYS A 41 -19.96 -5.26 5.65
N GLY A 42 -19.88 -4.38 4.64
CA GLY A 42 -18.83 -3.39 4.49
C GLY A 42 -17.47 -3.98 4.06
N TRP A 43 -17.44 -5.21 3.58
CA TRP A 43 -16.21 -5.83 3.07
C TRP A 43 -15.84 -5.22 1.72
N VAL A 44 -14.58 -4.86 1.57
CA VAL A 44 -14.06 -4.21 0.37
C VAL A 44 -13.19 -5.19 -0.41
N SER A 45 -13.47 -5.32 -1.70
CA SER A 45 -12.76 -6.19 -2.62
C SER A 45 -12.49 -5.51 -3.95
N HIS A 46 -11.51 -6.00 -4.69
CA HIS A 46 -11.29 -5.69 -6.10
C HIS A 46 -11.37 -6.96 -6.94
N ASP A 47 -11.82 -6.83 -8.19
CA ASP A 47 -11.73 -7.90 -9.17
C ASP A 47 -10.27 -7.94 -9.72
N PRO A 48 -9.52 -9.04 -9.51
CA PRO A 48 -8.15 -9.14 -10.00
C PRO A 48 -8.05 -9.10 -11.52
N GLU A 49 -9.04 -9.62 -12.23
CA GLU A 49 -9.04 -9.60 -13.70
C GLU A 49 -9.33 -8.19 -14.24
N GLU A 50 -10.20 -7.41 -13.57
CA GLU A 50 -10.39 -6.00 -13.90
C GLU A 50 -9.10 -5.19 -13.69
N ILE A 51 -8.35 -5.44 -12.60
CA ILE A 51 -7.06 -4.81 -12.36
C ILE A 51 -6.09 -5.13 -13.51
N TYR A 52 -5.96 -6.39 -13.90
CA TYR A 52 -5.06 -6.80 -14.98
C TYR A 52 -5.50 -6.27 -16.35
N SER A 53 -6.79 -6.35 -16.66
CA SER A 53 -7.37 -5.78 -17.88
C SER A 53 -7.08 -4.28 -18.00
N ASN A 54 -7.24 -3.54 -16.88
CA ASN A 54 -6.93 -2.11 -16.85
C ASN A 54 -5.45 -1.83 -17.11
N VAL A 55 -4.52 -2.69 -16.63
CA VAL A 55 -3.09 -2.57 -16.97
C VAL A 55 -2.88 -2.65 -18.49
N LEU A 56 -3.49 -3.64 -19.15
CA LEU A 56 -3.38 -3.80 -20.62
C LEU A 56 -3.98 -2.61 -21.36
N GLU A 57 -5.16 -2.13 -20.92
CA GLU A 57 -5.86 -1.03 -21.58
C GLU A 57 -5.12 0.31 -21.44
N VAL A 58 -4.57 0.64 -20.24
CA VAL A 58 -3.80 1.88 -20.07
C VAL A 58 -2.48 1.82 -20.85
N VAL A 59 -1.83 0.65 -20.96
CA VAL A 59 -0.62 0.50 -21.77
C VAL A 59 -0.94 0.59 -23.26
N LYS A 60 -2.04 -0.01 -23.72
CA LYS A 60 -2.50 0.10 -25.10
C LYS A 60 -2.72 1.55 -25.51
N GLU A 61 -3.46 2.32 -24.71
CA GLU A 61 -3.70 3.75 -24.91
C GLU A 61 -2.40 4.57 -24.84
N LEU A 62 -1.50 4.24 -23.89
CA LEU A 62 -0.20 4.90 -23.74
C LEU A 62 0.65 4.79 -24.99
N LEU A 63 0.59 3.64 -25.67
CA LEU A 63 1.40 3.30 -26.84
C LEU A 63 0.82 3.77 -28.18
N GLU A 64 -0.33 4.45 -28.21
CA GLU A 64 -0.88 5.01 -29.45
C GLU A 64 0.05 6.06 -30.07
N GLY A 65 0.52 5.80 -31.30
CA GLY A 65 1.44 6.71 -32.00
C GLY A 65 2.86 6.74 -31.45
N VAL A 66 3.21 5.81 -30.54
CA VAL A 66 4.59 5.63 -30.04
C VAL A 66 5.32 4.61 -30.91
N GLU A 67 6.59 4.84 -31.19
CA GLU A 67 7.49 3.86 -31.84
C GLU A 67 7.83 2.75 -30.83
N LYS A 68 7.05 1.68 -30.86
CA LYS A 68 7.03 0.60 -29.86
C LYS A 68 8.37 -0.16 -29.78
N GLU A 69 9.15 -0.14 -30.83
CA GLU A 69 10.48 -0.77 -30.93
C GLU A 69 11.48 -0.17 -29.93
N TYR A 70 11.24 1.05 -29.48
CA TYR A 70 12.11 1.76 -28.54
C TYR A 70 11.69 1.63 -27.08
N VAL A 71 10.62 0.91 -26.78
CA VAL A 71 10.25 0.60 -25.40
C VAL A 71 11.18 -0.51 -24.89
N VAL A 72 11.93 -0.23 -23.83
CA VAL A 72 13.05 -1.09 -23.40
C VAL A 72 12.89 -1.66 -21.99
N GLY A 73 11.86 -1.26 -21.23
CA GLY A 73 11.68 -1.74 -19.87
C GLY A 73 10.38 -1.30 -19.23
N LEU A 74 10.04 -1.98 -18.14
CA LEU A 74 8.85 -1.75 -17.31
C LEU A 74 9.24 -1.68 -15.85
N GLY A 75 8.71 -0.68 -15.12
CA GLY A 75 8.68 -0.63 -13.66
C GLY A 75 7.25 -0.69 -13.14
N ILE A 76 7.04 -1.29 -11.96
CA ILE A 76 5.74 -1.46 -11.31
C ILE A 76 5.77 -0.86 -9.91
N SER A 77 4.81 0.02 -9.63
CA SER A 77 4.41 0.46 -8.30
C SER A 77 3.00 -0.06 -8.02
N ASN A 78 2.73 -0.54 -6.82
CA ASN A 78 1.45 -1.16 -6.51
C ASN A 78 0.91 -0.78 -5.13
N GLN A 79 -0.42 -0.75 -5.00
CA GLN A 79 -1.07 -0.74 -3.69
C GLN A 79 -0.59 -1.93 -2.86
N ARG A 80 -0.20 -1.67 -1.62
CA ARG A 80 0.32 -2.70 -0.71
C ARG A 80 -0.81 -3.42 -0.01
N GLU A 81 -0.52 -4.54 0.62
CA GLU A 81 -1.35 -5.33 1.53
C GLU A 81 -2.66 -5.88 0.93
N THR A 82 -3.11 -5.43 -0.22
CA THR A 82 -4.24 -6.04 -0.93
C THR A 82 -3.85 -7.45 -1.39
N SER A 83 -4.62 -8.45 -0.95
CA SER A 83 -4.25 -9.86 -1.04
C SER A 83 -5.21 -10.66 -1.90
N LEU A 84 -4.68 -11.60 -2.66
CA LEU A 84 -5.47 -12.48 -3.51
C LEU A 84 -4.83 -13.89 -3.58
N ALA A 85 -5.60 -14.84 -4.10
CA ALA A 85 -5.17 -16.20 -4.38
C ALA A 85 -5.65 -16.62 -5.75
N TRP A 86 -4.81 -17.39 -6.48
CA TRP A 86 -5.14 -17.88 -7.82
C TRP A 86 -4.53 -19.25 -8.08
N ASN A 87 -5.12 -19.97 -9.03
CA ASN A 87 -4.60 -21.26 -9.45
C ASN A 87 -3.27 -21.10 -10.20
N ARG A 88 -2.24 -21.81 -9.74
CA ARG A 88 -0.86 -21.72 -10.26
C ARG A 88 -0.73 -22.11 -11.73
N VAL A 89 -1.61 -22.97 -12.24
CA VAL A 89 -1.53 -23.48 -13.62
C VAL A 89 -2.39 -22.68 -14.56
N THR A 90 -3.62 -22.36 -14.14
CA THR A 90 -4.59 -21.67 -15.00
C THR A 90 -4.57 -20.16 -14.89
N GLY A 91 -3.97 -19.62 -13.83
CA GLY A 91 -4.01 -18.21 -13.51
C GLY A 91 -5.37 -17.70 -13.05
N LYS A 92 -6.36 -18.58 -12.84
CA LYS A 92 -7.72 -18.18 -12.46
C LYS A 92 -7.77 -17.83 -10.97
N PRO A 93 -8.26 -16.62 -10.58
CA PRO A 93 -8.46 -16.26 -9.18
C PRO A 93 -9.47 -17.18 -8.49
N TYR A 94 -9.23 -17.49 -7.21
CA TYR A 94 -10.18 -18.22 -6.34
C TYR A 94 -11.27 -17.30 -5.77
N GLY A 95 -11.17 -16.01 -5.98
CA GLY A 95 -12.13 -15.01 -5.53
C GLY A 95 -11.60 -13.61 -5.78
N ASN A 96 -12.31 -12.62 -5.27
CA ASN A 96 -11.89 -11.24 -5.38
C ASN A 96 -10.69 -10.95 -4.44
N ALA A 97 -9.81 -10.02 -4.84
CA ALA A 97 -8.74 -9.53 -4.01
C ALA A 97 -9.31 -8.81 -2.77
N VAL A 98 -8.83 -9.17 -1.59
CA VAL A 98 -9.22 -8.54 -0.32
C VAL A 98 -8.39 -7.28 -0.13
N VAL A 99 -9.05 -6.11 -0.21
CA VAL A 99 -8.38 -4.81 -0.16
C VAL A 99 -7.75 -4.56 1.22
N TRP A 100 -6.63 -3.83 1.25
CA TRP A 100 -5.86 -3.53 2.46
C TRP A 100 -6.71 -2.99 3.63
N GLN A 101 -7.68 -2.13 3.34
CA GLN A 101 -8.59 -1.52 4.34
C GLN A 101 -9.68 -2.47 4.86
N CYS A 102 -9.85 -3.66 4.26
CA CYS A 102 -10.93 -4.57 4.62
C CYS A 102 -10.62 -5.36 5.89
N ALA A 103 -11.50 -5.27 6.87
CA ALA A 103 -11.34 -5.92 8.17
C ALA A 103 -11.98 -7.34 8.26
N ARG A 104 -12.38 -7.98 7.13
CA ARG A 104 -13.08 -9.29 7.15
C ARG A 104 -12.32 -10.40 7.86
N ALA A 105 -11.00 -10.27 7.99
CA ALA A 105 -10.12 -11.26 8.61
C ALA A 105 -9.84 -11.00 10.10
N VAL A 106 -10.62 -10.13 10.77
CA VAL A 106 -10.42 -9.78 12.18
C VAL A 106 -10.49 -11.00 13.11
N ASP A 107 -11.38 -11.96 12.84
CA ASP A 107 -11.52 -13.18 13.65
C ASP A 107 -10.27 -14.09 13.56
N ILE A 108 -9.56 -14.07 12.43
CA ILE A 108 -8.29 -14.77 12.27
C ILE A 108 -7.22 -14.12 13.14
N CYS A 109 -7.13 -12.80 13.14
CA CYS A 109 -6.22 -12.10 14.04
C CYS A 109 -6.53 -12.39 15.51
N ALA A 110 -7.80 -12.36 15.91
CA ALA A 110 -8.20 -12.69 17.27
C ALA A 110 -7.81 -14.12 17.67
N ARG A 111 -7.90 -15.09 16.76
CA ARG A 111 -7.47 -16.47 16.96
C ARG A 111 -5.95 -16.56 17.20
N VAL A 112 -5.15 -15.85 16.39
CA VAL A 112 -3.68 -15.80 16.50
C VAL A 112 -3.26 -15.07 17.77
N GLU A 113 -3.94 -13.99 18.13
CA GLU A 113 -3.69 -13.25 19.38
C GLU A 113 -3.96 -14.11 20.61
N LYS A 114 -5.10 -14.84 20.61
CA LYS A 114 -5.44 -15.79 21.68
C LYS A 114 -4.41 -16.92 21.85
N ALA A 115 -3.71 -17.26 20.77
CA ALA A 115 -2.58 -18.20 20.81
C ALA A 115 -1.30 -17.57 21.40
N GLY A 116 -1.31 -16.29 21.75
CA GLY A 116 -0.17 -15.58 22.35
C GLY A 116 0.92 -15.15 21.34
N ALA A 117 0.62 -15.15 20.03
CA ALA A 117 1.64 -14.97 18.99
C ALA A 117 1.86 -13.51 18.55
N ALA A 118 1.09 -12.54 19.06
CA ALA A 118 1.16 -11.15 18.61
C ALA A 118 2.58 -10.54 18.77
N GLU A 119 3.24 -10.78 19.92
CA GLU A 119 4.58 -10.26 20.16
C GLU A 119 5.65 -10.95 19.30
N LEU A 120 5.53 -12.27 19.07
CA LEU A 120 6.39 -13.01 18.16
C LEU A 120 6.34 -12.42 16.75
N ILE A 121 5.12 -12.15 16.24
CA ILE A 121 4.92 -11.54 14.93
C ILE A 121 5.58 -10.17 14.89
N ARG A 122 5.35 -9.31 15.89
CA ARG A 122 5.95 -7.98 15.96
C ARG A 122 7.48 -8.05 15.96
N GLN A 123 8.08 -8.94 16.74
CA GLN A 123 9.52 -9.09 16.85
C GLN A 123 10.17 -9.55 15.55
N LYS A 124 9.54 -10.45 14.78
CA LYS A 124 10.11 -10.99 13.55
C LYS A 124 9.80 -10.16 12.32
N THR A 125 8.63 -9.48 12.29
CA THR A 125 8.14 -8.78 11.11
C THR A 125 8.19 -7.25 11.20
N GLY A 126 8.37 -6.70 12.41
CA GLY A 126 8.28 -5.26 12.66
C GLY A 126 6.86 -4.70 12.68
N MET A 127 5.82 -5.55 12.60
CA MET A 127 4.43 -5.15 12.45
C MET A 127 3.55 -5.68 13.59
N ASN A 128 2.63 -4.84 14.06
CA ASN A 128 1.61 -5.28 15.00
C ASN A 128 0.61 -6.22 14.31
N LEU A 129 0.09 -7.21 15.05
CA LEU A 129 -0.96 -8.09 14.54
C LEU A 129 -2.20 -7.26 14.20
N SER A 130 -2.63 -7.33 12.94
CA SER A 130 -3.78 -6.56 12.46
C SER A 130 -4.35 -7.16 11.17
N PRO A 131 -5.68 -7.12 10.96
CA PRO A 131 -6.32 -7.53 9.71
C PRO A 131 -5.98 -6.60 8.53
N TYR A 132 -5.29 -5.50 8.78
CA TYR A 132 -4.73 -4.64 7.74
C TYR A 132 -3.74 -5.37 6.84
N PHE A 133 -2.94 -6.28 7.41
CA PHE A 133 -1.86 -6.97 6.72
C PHE A 133 -2.29 -8.28 6.04
N PRO A 134 -1.56 -8.75 4.99
CA PRO A 134 -1.93 -9.89 4.16
C PRO A 134 -2.07 -11.23 4.88
N ALA A 135 -1.29 -11.53 5.92
CA ALA A 135 -1.30 -12.85 6.57
C ALA A 135 -2.71 -13.34 6.88
N SER A 136 -3.49 -12.54 7.58
CA SER A 136 -4.87 -12.89 7.93
C SER A 136 -5.81 -12.92 6.73
N LYS A 137 -5.59 -12.06 5.71
CA LYS A 137 -6.40 -12.05 4.49
C LYS A 137 -6.15 -13.28 3.63
N ILE A 138 -4.90 -13.71 3.49
CA ILE A 138 -4.54 -14.94 2.78
C ILE A 138 -5.15 -16.15 3.50
N ALA A 139 -5.02 -16.21 4.83
CA ALA A 139 -5.66 -17.26 5.63
C ALA A 139 -7.19 -17.26 5.42
N TRP A 140 -7.82 -16.08 5.40
CA TRP A 140 -9.24 -15.96 5.13
C TRP A 140 -9.61 -16.48 3.73
N LEU A 141 -8.85 -16.15 2.69
CA LEU A 141 -9.07 -16.67 1.34
C LEU A 141 -8.96 -18.20 1.29
N LEU A 142 -7.96 -18.78 1.95
CA LEU A 142 -7.79 -20.24 2.03
C LEU A 142 -8.93 -20.93 2.76
N GLU A 143 -9.50 -20.29 3.79
CA GLU A 143 -10.59 -20.86 4.60
C GLU A 143 -11.98 -20.69 3.94
N ASN A 144 -12.19 -19.65 3.11
CA ASN A 144 -13.52 -19.24 2.66
C ASN A 144 -13.76 -19.36 1.15
N GLU A 145 -12.71 -19.35 0.32
CA GLU A 145 -12.88 -19.46 -1.14
C GLU A 145 -12.86 -20.93 -1.56
N GLU A 146 -13.86 -21.31 -2.38
CA GLU A 146 -14.05 -22.70 -2.79
C GLU A 146 -12.84 -23.26 -3.52
N GLY A 147 -12.33 -24.38 -3.07
CA GLY A 147 -11.18 -25.08 -3.67
C GLY A 147 -9.80 -24.50 -3.31
N ALA A 148 -9.71 -23.32 -2.70
CA ALA A 148 -8.44 -22.68 -2.39
C ALA A 148 -7.59 -23.52 -1.43
N LYS A 149 -8.18 -24.02 -0.33
CA LYS A 149 -7.48 -24.86 0.64
C LYS A 149 -6.96 -26.16 0.00
N ALA A 150 -7.80 -26.86 -0.75
CA ALA A 150 -7.41 -28.11 -1.41
C ALA A 150 -6.30 -27.89 -2.45
N ALA A 151 -6.29 -26.73 -3.15
CA ALA A 151 -5.22 -26.37 -4.06
C ALA A 151 -3.93 -26.02 -3.31
N ALA A 152 -4.02 -25.39 -2.15
CA ALA A 152 -2.86 -25.13 -1.31
C ALA A 152 -2.17 -26.41 -0.82
N GLU A 153 -2.95 -27.40 -0.42
CA GLU A 153 -2.45 -28.72 0.00
C GLU A 153 -1.74 -29.49 -1.14
N ARG A 154 -2.09 -29.19 -2.41
CA ARG A 154 -1.45 -29.78 -3.60
C ARG A 154 -0.39 -28.90 -4.24
N HIS A 155 -0.06 -27.74 -3.62
CA HIS A 155 0.85 -26.73 -4.18
C HIS A 155 0.44 -26.20 -5.57
N GLU A 156 -0.85 -26.21 -5.88
CA GLU A 156 -1.46 -25.71 -7.11
C GLU A 156 -1.98 -24.28 -6.98
N ILE A 157 -1.61 -23.57 -5.92
CA ILE A 157 -2.03 -22.21 -5.62
C ILE A 157 -0.84 -21.25 -5.61
N CYS A 158 -1.11 -20.02 -6.01
CA CYS A 158 -0.32 -18.85 -5.68
C CYS A 158 -1.19 -17.94 -4.82
N HIS A 159 -0.60 -17.25 -3.85
CA HIS A 159 -1.27 -16.23 -3.07
C HIS A 159 -0.27 -15.16 -2.64
N GLY A 160 -0.68 -13.92 -2.68
CA GLY A 160 0.21 -12.80 -2.39
C GLY A 160 -0.46 -11.46 -2.57
N THR A 161 0.34 -10.49 -2.88
CA THR A 161 -0.07 -9.09 -3.10
C THR A 161 -0.16 -8.77 -4.60
N ILE A 162 -0.64 -7.59 -4.92
CA ILE A 162 -0.96 -7.17 -6.30
C ILE A 162 0.27 -7.21 -7.22
N ASP A 163 1.47 -6.91 -6.70
CA ASP A 163 2.72 -7.01 -7.47
C ASP A 163 2.96 -8.42 -8.00
N SER A 164 2.84 -9.43 -7.13
CA SER A 164 3.05 -10.83 -7.52
C SER A 164 2.01 -11.32 -8.53
N TRP A 165 0.76 -10.83 -8.42
CA TRP A 165 -0.28 -11.06 -9.42
C TRP A 165 0.07 -10.46 -10.76
N LEU A 166 0.47 -9.18 -10.79
CA LEU A 166 0.83 -8.49 -12.03
C LEU A 166 2.05 -9.11 -12.68
N VAL A 167 3.10 -9.45 -11.92
CA VAL A 167 4.27 -10.16 -12.44
C VAL A 167 3.86 -11.51 -13.06
N TYR A 168 3.06 -12.30 -12.33
CA TYR A 168 2.56 -13.57 -12.84
C TYR A 168 1.78 -13.41 -14.14
N LYS A 169 0.82 -12.51 -14.21
CA LYS A 169 -0.01 -12.29 -15.41
C LYS A 169 0.81 -11.76 -16.60
N LEU A 170 1.63 -10.74 -16.39
CA LEU A 170 2.43 -10.09 -17.42
C LEU A 170 3.47 -11.02 -18.03
N THR A 171 3.97 -12.00 -17.28
CA THR A 171 4.92 -13.00 -17.75
C THR A 171 4.25 -14.25 -18.34
N GLY A 172 2.92 -14.27 -18.42
CA GLY A 172 2.16 -15.44 -18.91
C GLY A 172 2.29 -16.64 -17.98
N GLY A 173 2.34 -16.43 -16.68
CA GLY A 173 2.42 -17.47 -15.63
C GLY A 173 3.81 -18.08 -15.44
N LYS A 174 4.85 -17.51 -16.05
CA LYS A 174 6.22 -18.04 -15.95
C LYS A 174 6.93 -17.66 -14.66
N GLU A 175 6.68 -16.46 -14.17
CA GLU A 175 7.31 -15.92 -12.97
C GLU A 175 6.27 -15.67 -11.90
N TYR A 176 6.60 -16.09 -10.68
CA TYR A 176 5.81 -15.84 -9.49
C TYR A 176 6.73 -15.25 -8.42
N ARG A 177 6.89 -13.93 -8.49
CA ARG A 177 7.86 -13.16 -7.70
C ARG A 177 7.21 -11.96 -7.02
N THR A 178 7.81 -11.56 -5.91
CA THR A 178 7.52 -10.32 -5.18
C THR A 178 8.83 -9.66 -4.79
N ASP A 179 8.79 -8.36 -4.46
CA ASP A 179 9.96 -7.67 -3.96
C ASP A 179 10.00 -7.62 -2.42
N TYR A 180 11.14 -7.22 -1.86
CA TYR A 180 11.32 -7.10 -0.42
C TYR A 180 10.39 -6.09 0.24
N SER A 181 10.03 -4.99 -0.44
CA SER A 181 9.12 -4.00 0.12
C SER A 181 7.70 -4.56 0.30
N ASN A 182 7.18 -5.26 -0.69
CA ASN A 182 5.88 -5.93 -0.62
C ASN A 182 5.90 -7.13 0.33
N ALA A 183 6.92 -8.00 0.25
CA ALA A 183 7.05 -9.17 1.11
C ALA A 183 7.05 -8.78 2.60
N SER A 184 7.82 -7.75 2.98
CA SER A 184 7.89 -7.30 4.36
C SER A 184 6.57 -6.78 4.92
N ARG A 185 5.63 -6.37 4.06
CA ARG A 185 4.30 -5.88 4.46
C ARG A 185 3.27 -6.99 4.67
N THR A 186 3.66 -8.25 4.50
CA THR A 186 2.71 -9.37 4.59
C THR A 186 2.41 -9.84 6.01
N GLN A 187 3.22 -9.52 7.00
CA GLN A 187 3.30 -10.19 8.33
C GLN A 187 3.72 -11.68 8.27
N LEU A 188 4.21 -12.15 7.14
CA LEU A 188 4.70 -13.52 6.97
C LEU A 188 6.22 -13.56 6.75
N PHE A 189 6.82 -12.40 6.52
CA PHE A 189 8.22 -12.24 6.14
C PHE A 189 9.06 -11.78 7.34
N ASN A 190 10.09 -12.56 7.67
CA ASN A 190 11.05 -12.19 8.71
C ASN A 190 12.02 -11.15 8.17
N ILE A 191 11.94 -9.93 8.70
CA ILE A 191 12.76 -8.80 8.21
C ILE A 191 14.23 -8.86 8.66
N PHE A 192 14.58 -9.74 9.57
CA PHE A 192 15.97 -9.99 10.03
C PHE A 192 16.63 -11.09 9.21
N ASP A 193 15.91 -12.21 9.00
CA ASP A 193 16.41 -13.38 8.24
C ASP A 193 16.21 -13.21 6.74
N LEU A 194 15.41 -12.22 6.31
CA LEU A 194 15.08 -11.91 4.92
C LEU A 194 14.46 -13.09 4.16
N LYS A 195 13.55 -13.80 4.81
CA LYS A 195 12.83 -14.96 4.26
C LYS A 195 11.40 -15.08 4.82
N TRP A 196 10.57 -15.86 4.17
CA TRP A 196 9.28 -16.27 4.72
C TRP A 196 9.52 -17.01 6.04
N ASP A 197 8.81 -16.63 7.11
CA ASP A 197 8.94 -17.23 8.43
C ASP A 197 8.00 -18.42 8.57
N GLU A 198 8.57 -19.62 8.64
CA GLU A 198 7.80 -20.88 8.71
C GLU A 198 6.89 -20.95 9.94
N GLU A 199 7.36 -20.44 11.09
CA GLU A 199 6.58 -20.44 12.33
C GLU A 199 5.37 -19.52 12.21
N ILE A 200 5.56 -18.29 11.69
CA ILE A 200 4.46 -17.35 11.48
C ILE A 200 3.51 -17.85 10.41
N CYS A 201 4.01 -18.36 9.28
CA CYS A 201 3.18 -18.95 8.23
C CYS A 201 2.29 -20.06 8.81
N GLY A 202 2.86 -20.93 9.66
CA GLY A 202 2.12 -22.00 10.36
C GLY A 202 1.00 -21.50 11.26
N LEU A 203 1.16 -20.36 11.95
CA LEU A 203 0.13 -19.73 12.78
C LEU A 203 -1.12 -19.32 11.97
N PHE A 204 -0.93 -18.97 10.70
CA PHE A 204 -1.99 -18.61 9.77
C PHE A 204 -2.46 -19.77 8.88
N GLY A 205 -1.88 -20.97 9.02
CA GLY A 205 -2.19 -22.11 8.17
C GLY A 205 -1.73 -21.94 6.71
N ILE A 206 -0.67 -21.17 6.49
CA ILE A 206 -0.09 -20.87 5.19
C ILE A 206 1.20 -21.70 5.02
N ASP A 207 1.31 -22.40 3.89
CA ASP A 207 2.54 -23.10 3.53
C ASP A 207 3.49 -22.12 2.79
N PRO A 208 4.72 -21.89 3.30
CA PRO A 208 5.70 -21.02 2.63
C PRO A 208 6.04 -21.45 1.20
N ALA A 209 5.89 -22.75 0.86
CA ALA A 209 6.11 -23.25 -0.50
C ALA A 209 5.10 -22.70 -1.53
N ASN A 210 3.99 -22.18 -1.07
CA ASN A 210 2.98 -21.51 -1.90
C ASN A 210 3.18 -19.99 -2.01
N MET A 211 4.17 -19.42 -1.32
CA MET A 211 4.50 -18.00 -1.40
C MET A 211 5.38 -17.69 -2.62
N ALA A 212 5.37 -16.42 -3.03
CA ALA A 212 6.20 -15.95 -4.12
C ALA A 212 7.71 -16.00 -3.79
N GLU A 213 8.55 -16.20 -4.80
CA GLU A 213 9.98 -15.96 -4.67
C GLU A 213 10.22 -14.47 -4.39
N VAL A 214 11.00 -14.17 -3.34
CA VAL A 214 11.34 -12.79 -2.98
C VAL A 214 12.65 -12.41 -3.68
N THR A 215 12.61 -11.35 -4.48
CA THR A 215 13.76 -10.87 -5.26
C THR A 215 14.09 -9.42 -4.91
N ASP A 216 15.32 -9.00 -5.24
CA ASP A 216 15.75 -7.60 -5.06
C ASP A 216 14.80 -6.68 -5.86
N SER A 217 14.50 -5.51 -5.30
CA SER A 217 13.50 -4.59 -5.90
C SER A 217 13.91 -4.07 -7.29
N ASP A 218 15.21 -4.11 -7.62
CA ASP A 218 15.79 -3.78 -8.93
C ASP A 218 16.11 -5.02 -9.79
N ALA A 219 15.70 -6.21 -9.39
CA ALA A 219 15.91 -7.42 -10.16
C ALA A 219 15.06 -7.47 -11.45
N CYS A 220 15.38 -8.40 -12.33
CA CYS A 220 14.49 -8.74 -13.44
C CYS A 220 13.42 -9.73 -12.94
N PHE A 221 12.17 -9.27 -12.91
CA PHE A 221 11.00 -10.07 -12.50
C PHE A 221 10.44 -10.92 -13.65
N GLY A 222 11.11 -10.96 -14.79
CA GLY A 222 10.69 -11.63 -16.02
C GLY A 222 10.51 -10.65 -17.17
N GLU A 223 9.91 -11.12 -18.25
CA GLU A 223 9.72 -10.34 -19.47
C GLU A 223 8.27 -10.36 -19.92
N THR A 224 7.83 -9.25 -20.51
CA THR A 224 6.48 -9.09 -21.06
C THR A 224 6.49 -8.38 -22.40
N ASP A 225 5.54 -8.73 -23.26
CA ASP A 225 5.16 -7.96 -24.45
C ASP A 225 3.73 -7.40 -24.32
N PHE A 226 3.16 -7.46 -23.10
CA PHE A 226 1.77 -7.09 -22.82
C PHE A 226 0.77 -7.79 -23.74
N GLU A 227 0.88 -9.12 -23.84
CA GLU A 227 0.03 -9.96 -24.71
C GLU A 227 0.08 -9.54 -26.21
N GLY A 228 1.26 -9.13 -26.68
CA GLY A 228 1.49 -8.74 -28.08
C GLY A 228 1.21 -7.25 -28.38
N LEU A 229 1.01 -6.40 -27.38
CA LEU A 229 0.94 -4.94 -27.60
C LEU A 229 2.29 -4.37 -28.06
N LEU A 230 3.40 -5.00 -27.65
CA LEU A 230 4.76 -4.69 -28.11
C LEU A 230 5.24 -5.72 -29.12
N PRO A 231 6.09 -5.33 -30.09
CA PRO A 231 6.66 -6.25 -31.11
C PRO A 231 7.74 -7.19 -30.55
N HIS A 232 8.22 -6.93 -29.32
CA HIS A 232 9.23 -7.72 -28.63
C HIS A 232 8.97 -7.68 -27.12
N LYS A 233 9.58 -8.63 -26.40
CA LYS A 233 9.51 -8.65 -24.94
C LYS A 233 10.47 -7.64 -24.33
N ILE A 234 10.01 -6.99 -23.28
CA ILE A 234 10.81 -6.08 -22.44
C ILE A 234 10.92 -6.64 -21.03
N PRO A 235 12.04 -6.41 -20.33
CA PRO A 235 12.18 -6.83 -18.94
C PRO A 235 11.30 -5.99 -18.01
N ILE A 236 10.76 -6.66 -16.98
CA ILE A 236 10.14 -6.02 -15.82
C ILE A 236 11.26 -5.80 -14.80
N HIS A 237 11.76 -4.58 -14.72
CA HIS A 237 12.78 -4.16 -13.76
C HIS A 237 12.22 -3.11 -12.83
N GLY A 238 12.33 -3.36 -11.51
CA GLY A 238 11.81 -2.44 -10.50
C GLY A 238 10.35 -2.72 -10.17
N VAL A 239 10.16 -3.37 -9.01
CA VAL A 239 8.86 -3.56 -8.36
C VAL A 239 8.96 -3.03 -6.95
N LEU A 240 8.05 -2.13 -6.57
CA LEU A 240 8.00 -1.52 -5.25
C LEU A 240 6.54 -1.32 -4.81
N GLY A 241 6.26 -1.49 -3.54
CA GLY A 241 5.03 -0.98 -2.97
C GLY A 241 4.92 0.54 -3.14
N ASP A 242 3.72 1.06 -3.38
CA ASP A 242 3.46 2.46 -3.74
C ASP A 242 4.13 3.51 -2.82
N SER A 243 4.00 3.33 -1.51
CA SER A 243 4.63 4.23 -0.54
C SER A 243 6.16 4.10 -0.50
N HIS A 244 6.70 2.90 -0.77
CA HIS A 244 8.14 2.66 -0.88
C HIS A 244 8.69 3.24 -2.18
N GLY A 245 7.97 3.07 -3.29
CA GLY A 245 8.27 3.74 -4.56
C GLY A 245 8.26 5.26 -4.43
N SER A 246 7.30 5.81 -3.67
CA SER A 246 7.27 7.24 -3.34
C SER A 246 8.46 7.69 -2.50
N LEU A 247 8.88 6.90 -1.49
CA LEU A 247 10.07 7.19 -0.68
C LEU A 247 11.34 7.26 -1.56
N PHE A 248 11.50 6.28 -2.44
CA PHE A 248 12.61 6.22 -3.39
C PHE A 248 12.55 7.39 -4.39
N GLY A 249 11.40 7.63 -5.01
CA GLY A 249 11.19 8.67 -6.01
C GLY A 249 11.35 10.10 -5.48
N GLN A 250 11.10 10.33 -4.18
CA GLN A 250 11.37 11.60 -3.51
C GLN A 250 12.86 11.75 -3.11
N GLY A 251 13.71 10.79 -3.46
CA GLY A 251 15.14 10.86 -3.15
C GLY A 251 15.48 10.62 -1.68
N CYS A 252 14.59 10.00 -0.90
CA CYS A 252 14.84 9.69 0.52
C CYS A 252 15.78 8.48 0.67
N LEU A 253 16.99 8.58 0.12
CA LEU A 253 17.95 7.51 0.00
C LEU A 253 18.91 7.38 1.20
N GLN A 254 18.95 8.37 2.08
CA GLN A 254 19.83 8.39 3.24
C GLN A 254 19.05 8.20 4.54
N PRO A 255 19.65 7.58 5.56
CA PRO A 255 19.04 7.48 6.88
C PRO A 255 18.61 8.85 7.44
N GLY A 256 17.42 8.91 8.03
CA GLY A 256 16.82 10.13 8.57
C GLY A 256 16.02 10.96 7.55
N MET A 257 16.07 10.62 6.25
CA MET A 257 15.22 11.28 5.25
C MET A 257 13.79 10.76 5.33
N ILE A 258 12.82 11.69 5.32
CA ILE A 258 11.40 11.43 5.49
C ILE A 258 10.63 11.85 4.23
N LYS A 259 9.71 11.02 3.79
CA LYS A 259 8.64 11.42 2.87
C LYS A 259 7.30 11.43 3.61
N SER A 260 6.44 12.36 3.25
CA SER A 260 5.04 12.38 3.67
C SER A 260 4.14 12.42 2.45
N THR A 261 3.26 11.45 2.32
CA THR A 261 2.21 11.43 1.29
C THR A 261 0.92 11.91 1.91
N TYR A 262 0.32 12.92 1.31
CA TYR A 262 -0.95 13.49 1.73
C TYR A 262 -2.06 13.05 0.77
N GLY A 263 -3.01 12.29 1.28
CA GLY A 263 -4.20 11.85 0.58
C GLY A 263 -5.42 11.92 1.50
N THR A 264 -6.37 11.02 1.36
CA THR A 264 -7.50 10.82 2.30
C THR A 264 -6.97 10.60 3.72
N GLY A 265 -6.05 9.65 3.87
CA GLY A 265 -5.12 9.54 4.99
C GLY A 265 -3.72 9.97 4.58
N SER A 266 -2.73 9.79 5.44
CA SER A 266 -1.33 10.07 5.13
C SER A 266 -0.43 8.92 5.53
N SER A 267 0.63 8.70 4.74
CA SER A 267 1.71 7.76 5.04
C SER A 267 3.00 8.55 5.21
N ILE A 268 3.60 8.46 6.38
CA ILE A 268 4.87 9.08 6.71
C ILE A 268 5.89 7.96 6.83
N MET A 269 6.98 8.04 6.06
CA MET A 269 8.03 7.03 6.06
C MET A 269 9.39 7.68 6.22
N MET A 270 10.21 7.11 7.11
CA MET A 270 11.61 7.49 7.32
C MET A 270 12.52 6.34 6.90
N ASN A 271 13.46 6.60 6.00
CA ASN A 271 14.56 5.68 5.74
C ASN A 271 15.45 5.60 6.98
N ILE A 272 15.70 4.40 7.49
CA ILE A 272 16.56 4.16 8.67
C ILE A 272 17.86 3.42 8.32
N GLY A 273 18.15 3.26 7.02
CA GLY A 273 19.38 2.61 6.55
C GLY A 273 19.32 1.09 6.62
N GLU A 274 20.50 0.48 6.76
CA GLU A 274 20.70 -0.97 6.57
C GLU A 274 20.42 -1.83 7.82
N LYS A 275 20.06 -1.22 8.94
CA LYS A 275 19.78 -1.94 10.20
C LYS A 275 18.32 -1.77 10.61
N PRO A 276 17.59 -2.86 10.87
CA PRO A 276 16.24 -2.77 11.37
C PRO A 276 16.19 -2.20 12.78
N ILE A 277 15.23 -1.33 13.03
CA ILE A 277 14.91 -0.79 14.36
C ILE A 277 13.45 -1.14 14.63
N LEU A 278 13.20 -1.94 15.67
CA LEU A 278 11.82 -2.17 16.12
C LEU A 278 11.37 -0.99 16.97
N SER A 279 10.37 -0.26 16.49
CA SER A 279 9.84 0.87 17.23
C SER A 279 9.15 0.42 18.53
N THR A 280 9.39 1.16 19.60
CA THR A 280 8.66 1.08 20.87
C THR A 280 7.65 2.22 21.02
N HIS A 281 7.50 3.06 19.99
CA HIS A 281 6.70 4.29 20.01
C HIS A 281 5.54 4.25 19.01
N GLY A 282 5.08 3.05 18.62
CA GLY A 282 3.84 2.90 17.86
C GLY A 282 3.94 3.11 16.34
N VAL A 283 5.14 3.23 15.77
CA VAL A 283 5.34 3.14 14.31
C VAL A 283 5.76 1.73 13.93
N VAL A 284 5.57 1.34 12.67
CA VAL A 284 5.93 0.00 12.19
C VAL A 284 7.25 0.03 11.43
N THR A 285 7.96 -1.11 11.44
CA THR A 285 9.21 -1.31 10.69
C THR A 285 8.95 -2.22 9.51
N SER A 286 9.48 -1.88 8.35
CA SER A 286 9.48 -2.75 7.17
C SER A 286 10.74 -2.54 6.33
N LEU A 287 10.88 -3.33 5.25
CA LEU A 287 11.95 -3.13 4.29
C LEU A 287 11.57 -2.02 3.32
N ALA A 288 12.44 -1.05 3.13
CA ALA A 288 12.25 0.00 2.14
C ALA A 288 12.37 -0.58 0.73
N TRP A 289 13.46 -1.25 0.50
CA TRP A 289 13.85 -1.95 -0.73
C TRP A 289 15.10 -2.81 -0.48
N LYS A 290 15.39 -3.68 -1.43
CA LYS A 290 16.71 -4.25 -1.60
C LYS A 290 17.17 -3.98 -3.02
N ILE A 291 18.22 -3.19 -3.19
CA ILE A 291 18.75 -2.71 -4.47
C ILE A 291 20.27 -2.95 -4.49
N GLY A 292 20.75 -3.56 -5.57
CA GLY A 292 22.18 -3.89 -5.70
C GLY A 292 22.71 -4.76 -4.56
N GLY A 293 21.89 -5.65 -4.01
CA GLY A 293 22.20 -6.52 -2.88
C GLY A 293 22.17 -5.84 -1.50
N LYS A 294 21.90 -4.52 -1.44
CA LYS A 294 21.83 -3.76 -0.18
C LYS A 294 20.40 -3.57 0.27
N VAL A 295 20.14 -3.93 1.52
CA VAL A 295 18.83 -3.76 2.16
C VAL A 295 18.76 -2.39 2.83
N ASN A 296 17.61 -1.71 2.66
CA ASN A 296 17.26 -0.55 3.47
C ASN A 296 15.95 -0.81 4.19
N TYR A 297 15.83 -0.28 5.39
CA TYR A 297 14.64 -0.37 6.24
C TYR A 297 13.95 0.98 6.37
N VAL A 298 12.67 0.96 6.73
CA VAL A 298 11.89 2.15 7.03
C VAL A 298 11.15 2.01 8.34
N LEU A 299 10.92 3.14 9.01
CA LEU A 299 9.85 3.33 9.96
C LEU A 299 8.66 3.95 9.21
N GLU A 300 7.45 3.50 9.50
CA GLU A 300 6.23 4.00 8.89
C GLU A 300 5.15 4.24 9.93
N GLY A 301 4.51 5.42 9.84
CA GLY A 301 3.27 5.73 10.53
C GLY A 301 2.18 6.13 9.53
N ASN A 302 1.01 5.51 9.66
CA ASN A 302 -0.16 5.80 8.83
C ASN A 302 -1.20 6.55 9.65
N LEU A 303 -1.69 7.66 9.09
CA LEU A 303 -2.77 8.49 9.63
C LEU A 303 -4.05 8.23 8.84
N ASN A 304 -5.12 7.92 9.54
CA ASN A 304 -6.39 7.56 8.91
C ASN A 304 -7.10 8.78 8.28
N TYR A 305 -7.00 9.95 8.94
CA TYR A 305 -7.72 11.15 8.59
C TYR A 305 -6.79 12.34 8.44
N THR A 306 -6.54 12.76 7.19
CA THR A 306 -5.85 14.00 6.84
C THR A 306 -6.68 14.77 5.80
N GLY A 307 -6.55 14.49 4.53
CA GLY A 307 -7.43 15.09 3.52
C GLY A 307 -8.90 14.79 3.71
N ALA A 308 -9.24 13.64 4.30
CA ALA A 308 -10.61 13.29 4.66
C ALA A 308 -11.24 14.29 5.65
N VAL A 309 -10.46 14.93 6.52
CA VAL A 309 -10.97 16.00 7.40
C VAL A 309 -11.47 17.18 6.56
N ILE A 310 -10.75 17.54 5.51
CA ILE A 310 -11.12 18.65 4.63
C ILE A 310 -12.35 18.29 3.79
N THR A 311 -12.42 17.03 3.31
CA THR A 311 -13.61 16.52 2.64
C THR A 311 -14.83 16.58 3.56
N TRP A 312 -14.71 16.14 4.80
CA TRP A 312 -15.76 16.21 5.81
C TRP A 312 -16.23 17.65 6.07
N LEU A 313 -15.32 18.65 6.18
CA LEU A 313 -15.70 20.06 6.30
C LEU A 313 -16.53 20.55 5.10
N LYS A 314 -16.22 20.04 3.88
CA LYS A 314 -16.87 20.46 2.64
C LYS A 314 -18.19 19.74 2.41
N ASP A 315 -18.16 18.40 2.41
CA ASP A 315 -19.26 17.59 1.88
C ASP A 315 -20.30 17.26 2.97
N ASP A 316 -19.88 17.02 4.20
CA ASP A 316 -20.75 16.66 5.32
C ASP A 316 -21.19 17.90 6.14
N LEU A 317 -20.23 18.69 6.64
CA LEU A 317 -20.53 19.90 7.44
C LEU A 317 -20.92 21.10 6.58
N GLN A 318 -20.50 21.13 5.32
CA GLN A 318 -20.80 22.21 4.36
C GLN A 318 -20.38 23.61 4.86
N ILE A 319 -19.32 23.67 5.67
CA ILE A 319 -18.79 24.94 6.19
C ILE A 319 -17.73 25.56 5.30
N ILE A 320 -17.24 24.82 4.30
CA ILE A 320 -16.39 25.33 3.22
C ILE A 320 -16.98 24.92 1.87
N SER A 321 -16.78 25.73 0.83
CA SER A 321 -17.22 25.43 -0.53
C SER A 321 -16.15 24.71 -1.36
N SER A 322 -14.89 24.90 -1.00
CA SER A 322 -13.76 24.23 -1.65
C SER A 322 -12.57 24.08 -0.69
N PRO A 323 -11.72 23.07 -0.89
CA PRO A 323 -10.47 22.93 -0.12
C PRO A 323 -9.55 24.15 -0.22
N GLY A 324 -9.58 24.85 -1.36
CA GLY A 324 -8.71 26.03 -1.62
C GLY A 324 -8.97 27.22 -0.69
N GLU A 325 -10.16 27.32 -0.06
CA GLU A 325 -10.45 28.44 0.85
C GLU A 325 -9.94 28.22 2.30
N THR A 326 -9.54 27.00 2.65
CA THR A 326 -9.13 26.66 4.02
C THR A 326 -7.95 27.50 4.50
N GLY A 327 -6.92 27.69 3.65
CA GLY A 327 -5.74 28.48 4.01
C GLY A 327 -6.03 29.97 4.24
N ARG A 328 -7.01 30.55 3.51
CA ARG A 328 -7.47 31.93 3.75
C ARG A 328 -8.23 32.01 5.07
N LEU A 329 -9.20 31.14 5.28
CA LEU A 329 -10.00 31.11 6.51
C LEU A 329 -9.13 30.91 7.77
N ALA A 330 -8.17 30.00 7.72
CA ALA A 330 -7.27 29.76 8.84
C ALA A 330 -6.43 31.04 9.22
N LYS A 331 -6.09 31.88 8.25
CA LYS A 331 -5.39 33.16 8.49
C LYS A 331 -6.31 34.22 9.13
N GLU A 332 -7.61 34.11 8.93
CA GLU A 332 -8.61 35.03 9.51
C GLU A 332 -8.99 34.63 10.96
N ALA A 333 -8.59 33.45 11.41
CA ALA A 333 -8.89 32.93 12.75
C ALA A 333 -8.14 33.74 13.83
N ILE A 334 -8.76 33.86 15.02
CA ILE A 334 -8.15 34.48 16.19
C ILE A 334 -6.92 33.65 16.60
N GLN A 335 -5.75 34.29 16.72
CA GLN A 335 -4.48 33.58 16.95
C GLN A 335 -4.44 32.87 18.31
N GLU A 336 -5.03 33.46 19.34
CA GLU A 336 -5.07 32.92 20.69
C GLU A 336 -6.27 32.00 20.98
N ASP A 337 -7.03 31.62 19.94
CA ASP A 337 -8.12 30.65 20.09
C ASP A 337 -7.56 29.26 20.41
N SER A 338 -8.16 28.58 21.38
CA SER A 338 -7.73 27.27 21.88
C SER A 338 -8.60 26.11 21.37
N LEU A 339 -9.20 26.27 20.20
CA LEU A 339 -9.96 25.20 19.56
C LEU A 339 -9.05 24.13 19.01
N TYR A 340 -9.28 22.88 19.39
CA TYR A 340 -8.58 21.70 18.87
C TYR A 340 -9.57 20.68 18.33
N LEU A 341 -9.21 20.04 17.22
CA LEU A 341 -9.93 18.91 16.64
C LEU A 341 -9.08 17.63 16.77
N VAL A 342 -9.65 16.56 17.31
CA VAL A 342 -9.09 15.22 17.30
C VAL A 342 -9.85 14.42 16.24
N PRO A 343 -9.25 14.05 15.08
CA PRO A 343 -9.98 13.47 13.96
C PRO A 343 -10.10 11.95 14.06
N ALA A 344 -10.47 11.40 15.20
CA ALA A 344 -10.61 9.98 15.46
C ALA A 344 -11.98 9.44 15.00
N PHE A 345 -12.39 9.70 13.74
CA PHE A 345 -13.70 9.28 13.23
C PHE A 345 -13.87 7.76 13.19
N SER A 346 -12.79 7.01 13.00
CA SER A 346 -12.75 5.54 13.11
C SER A 346 -11.56 5.07 13.97
N GLY A 347 -11.34 5.73 15.11
CA GLY A 347 -10.16 5.52 15.94
C GLY A 347 -8.93 6.29 15.46
N LEU A 348 -7.84 6.14 16.21
CA LEU A 348 -6.53 6.70 15.92
C LEU A 348 -5.60 5.60 15.39
N GLY A 349 -4.88 5.89 14.31
CA GLY A 349 -3.80 5.05 13.78
C GLY A 349 -2.49 5.27 14.56
N ALA A 350 -1.35 5.19 13.84
CA ALA A 350 -0.05 5.47 14.44
C ALA A 350 0.01 6.90 15.02
N PRO A 351 0.73 7.12 16.13
CA PRO A 351 1.44 6.11 16.93
C PRO A 351 0.56 5.47 18.02
N TYR A 352 -0.70 5.85 18.16
CA TYR A 352 -1.56 5.52 19.29
C TYR A 352 -2.24 4.16 19.20
N TRP A 353 -2.68 3.74 18.01
CA TRP A 353 -3.38 2.47 17.75
C TRP A 353 -4.62 2.26 18.62
N ASP A 354 -5.39 3.35 18.85
CA ASP A 354 -6.61 3.33 19.65
C ASP A 354 -7.86 3.27 18.75
N SER A 355 -8.45 2.08 18.60
CA SER A 355 -9.67 1.86 17.82
C SER A 355 -10.94 2.41 18.52
N GLU A 356 -10.87 2.64 19.83
CA GLU A 356 -12.01 3.10 20.63
C GLU A 356 -12.10 4.64 20.72
N ALA A 357 -11.00 5.33 20.38
CA ALA A 357 -10.99 6.80 20.32
C ALA A 357 -12.09 7.31 19.38
N ARG A 358 -12.70 8.43 19.74
CA ARG A 358 -13.74 9.09 18.95
C ARG A 358 -13.34 10.53 18.61
N ALA A 359 -13.75 10.98 17.43
CA ALA A 359 -13.53 12.36 17.01
C ALA A 359 -14.11 13.34 18.03
N SER A 360 -13.33 14.36 18.37
CA SER A 360 -13.71 15.34 19.40
C SER A 360 -13.27 16.74 19.01
N VAL A 361 -14.06 17.71 19.41
CA VAL A 361 -13.72 19.15 19.32
C VAL A 361 -13.66 19.70 20.73
N VAL A 362 -12.52 20.29 21.09
CA VAL A 362 -12.25 20.78 22.46
C VAL A 362 -11.85 22.25 22.41
N GLY A 363 -12.20 23.01 23.44
CA GLY A 363 -11.81 24.41 23.60
C GLY A 363 -12.74 25.41 22.90
N MET A 364 -13.95 25.01 22.48
CA MET A 364 -14.94 25.93 21.93
C MET A 364 -15.33 27.04 22.95
N SER A 365 -15.38 28.24 22.43
CA SER A 365 -15.85 29.40 23.19
C SER A 365 -16.94 30.15 22.43
N ARG A 366 -17.47 31.22 23.06
CA ARG A 366 -18.48 32.08 22.41
C ARG A 366 -17.92 32.84 21.19
N THR A 367 -16.59 32.93 21.07
CA THR A 367 -15.89 33.59 19.95
C THR A 367 -15.53 32.63 18.84
N THR A 368 -15.65 31.31 19.04
CA THR A 368 -15.40 30.30 18.02
C THR A 368 -16.34 30.47 16.84
N ARG A 369 -15.78 30.67 15.65
CA ARG A 369 -16.47 30.83 14.38
C ARG A 369 -15.95 29.83 13.35
N LYS A 370 -16.43 29.95 12.13
CA LYS A 370 -15.99 29.14 10.98
C LYS A 370 -14.47 29.15 10.79
N ALA A 371 -13.84 30.31 10.94
CA ALA A 371 -12.40 30.49 10.72
C ALA A 371 -11.57 29.68 11.73
N GLU A 372 -11.91 29.73 13.02
CA GLU A 372 -11.26 28.98 14.09
C GLU A 372 -11.44 27.47 13.87
N PHE A 373 -12.65 27.04 13.46
CA PHE A 373 -12.94 25.65 13.20
C PHE A 373 -12.12 25.10 12.03
N VAL A 374 -12.02 25.85 10.93
CA VAL A 374 -11.20 25.48 9.76
C VAL A 374 -9.72 25.44 10.10
N ARG A 375 -9.23 26.39 10.93
CA ARG A 375 -7.85 26.36 11.41
C ARG A 375 -7.56 25.12 12.24
N ALA A 376 -8.41 24.81 13.23
CA ALA A 376 -8.25 23.61 14.05
C ALA A 376 -8.23 22.31 13.20
N ALA A 377 -9.02 22.27 12.14
CA ALA A 377 -9.03 21.14 11.19
C ALA A 377 -7.74 21.04 10.36
N LEU A 378 -7.09 22.14 9.99
CA LEU A 378 -5.77 22.10 9.34
C LEU A 378 -4.67 21.74 10.34
N GLU A 379 -4.72 22.34 11.53
CA GLU A 379 -3.73 22.09 12.60
C GLU A 379 -3.76 20.65 13.10
N CYS A 380 -4.92 20.00 13.16
CA CYS A 380 -5.02 18.60 13.59
C CYS A 380 -4.24 17.66 12.67
N ILE A 381 -4.15 17.99 11.37
CA ILE A 381 -3.34 17.24 10.41
C ILE A 381 -1.85 17.39 10.75
N ALA A 382 -1.41 18.62 11.02
CA ALA A 382 -0.02 18.91 11.36
C ALA A 382 0.38 18.26 12.71
N TYR A 383 -0.50 18.28 13.70
CA TYR A 383 -0.25 17.63 15.00
C TYR A 383 -0.08 16.13 14.85
N GLN A 384 -0.98 15.43 14.14
CA GLN A 384 -0.85 13.99 13.88
C GLN A 384 0.47 13.65 13.17
N ILE A 385 0.87 14.47 12.18
CA ILE A 385 2.15 14.27 11.47
C ILE A 385 3.32 14.46 12.44
N THR A 386 3.27 15.48 13.29
CA THR A 386 4.30 15.74 14.30
C THR A 386 4.43 14.57 15.27
N ASP A 387 3.31 14.02 15.76
CA ASP A 387 3.31 12.86 16.66
C ASP A 387 3.99 11.64 16.01
N VAL A 388 3.70 11.37 14.73
CA VAL A 388 4.35 10.27 14.00
C VAL A 388 5.84 10.54 13.81
N VAL A 389 6.24 11.76 13.43
CA VAL A 389 7.66 12.10 13.23
C VAL A 389 8.43 12.03 14.55
N GLN A 390 7.83 12.43 15.67
CA GLN A 390 8.44 12.30 16.98
C GLN A 390 8.55 10.86 17.47
N ALA A 391 7.66 9.97 17.00
CA ALA A 391 7.69 8.56 17.31
C ALA A 391 8.73 7.77 16.46
N MET A 392 9.22 8.37 15.37
CA MET A 392 10.29 7.83 14.51
C MET A 392 11.68 8.15 15.05
#